data_c6b283a62224a261a1e5d514430310f2
#
_entry.id   c6b283a62224a261a1e5d514430310f2
#
_cell.length_a   1.000
_cell.length_b   1.000
_cell.length_c   1.000
_cell.angle_alpha   90.00
_cell.angle_beta   90.00
_cell.angle_gamma   90.00
#
_symmetry.space_group_name_H-M   'P 1'
#
loop_
_entity.id
_entity.type
_entity.pdbx_description
1 polymer ?
#
loop_
_entity_poly.entity_id
_entity_poly.type
_entity_poly.pdbx_seq_one_letter_code
_entity_poly.pdbx_strand_id
1 'polypeptide(L)'
;MESRNSRYDLVRSIAIILIVFTHSMGMITGTAPAGGSPVRVEYALLRTIISPGVHLFFLLSGALLLGKEEPVWLFYRKRLRRILVPFLIWSAILYVLTGLKTPSFDWKHCLPDFGQKLLTNGIHGTYWFIYAILGLYLITPLLRLLCHAKAGCTALLLLSLAVYGSHLAFPSVPEVPYVSCLADYVAGYWFVRYLRRSKPVIILAAVVLTLSFLSEFFQRLLTENNFPFEILLAAALFVLIVHSVRAPKLSPAFQLLGDCSLGIYLSHCIFISAFTLIAGRLGMPAAAGPFFVGLGTFAVEWCLMALLRKLKLDRVLA
;
A
#
# COMPACT_ATOMS: atom_id res chain seq x y z
N MET A 1 12.37 -14.42 21.44
CA MET A 1 12.26 -13.43 20.31
C MET A 1 12.09 -14.22 19.03
N GLU A 2 10.92 -14.13 18.38
CA GLU A 2 10.77 -14.72 17.04
C GLU A 2 11.84 -14.12 16.12
N SER A 3 12.58 -14.95 15.42
CA SER A 3 13.59 -14.49 14.45
C SER A 3 12.90 -13.65 13.37
N ARG A 4 13.43 -12.46 13.15
CA ARG A 4 12.92 -11.53 12.11
C ARG A 4 12.93 -12.23 10.76
N ASN A 5 11.77 -12.27 10.07
CA ASN A 5 11.66 -12.91 8.77
C ASN A 5 11.99 -11.91 7.64
N SER A 6 13.19 -12.03 7.08
CA SER A 6 13.70 -11.13 6.03
C SER A 6 12.87 -11.14 4.73
N ARG A 7 12.05 -12.18 4.48
CA ARG A 7 11.10 -12.20 3.35
C ARG A 7 9.98 -11.19 3.54
N TYR A 8 9.47 -11.06 4.77
CA TYR A 8 8.44 -10.07 5.09
C TYR A 8 8.99 -8.64 5.05
N ASP A 9 10.24 -8.45 5.43
CA ASP A 9 10.91 -7.17 5.27
C ASP A 9 11.11 -6.82 3.79
N LEU A 10 11.43 -7.81 2.95
CA LEU A 10 11.52 -7.64 1.51
C LEU A 10 10.16 -7.24 0.91
N VAL A 11 9.08 -7.94 1.26
CA VAL A 11 7.72 -7.57 0.81
C VAL A 11 7.39 -6.13 1.20
N ARG A 12 7.68 -5.74 2.45
CA ARG A 12 7.39 -4.40 2.97
C ARG A 12 8.17 -3.32 2.23
N SER A 13 9.46 -3.57 1.97
CA SER A 13 10.32 -2.63 1.24
C SER A 13 9.90 -2.49 -0.22
N ILE A 14 9.55 -3.57 -0.89
CA ILE A 14 9.00 -3.53 -2.25
C ILE A 14 7.67 -2.76 -2.24
N ALA A 15 6.76 -3.08 -1.33
CA ALA A 15 5.45 -2.44 -1.27
C ALA A 15 5.54 -0.92 -1.13
N ILE A 16 6.39 -0.41 -0.22
CA ILE A 16 6.53 1.05 -0.03
C ILE A 16 7.16 1.73 -1.25
N ILE A 17 8.12 1.07 -1.92
CA ILE A 17 8.69 1.58 -3.18
C ILE A 17 7.58 1.74 -4.23
N LEU A 18 6.80 0.69 -4.45
CA LEU A 18 5.72 0.70 -5.44
C LEU A 18 4.67 1.77 -5.13
N ILE A 19 4.31 1.98 -3.86
CA ILE A 19 3.34 3.00 -3.44
C ILE A 19 3.84 4.42 -3.74
N VAL A 20 5.08 4.74 -3.39
CA VAL A 20 5.63 6.07 -3.67
C VAL A 20 5.64 6.35 -5.18
N PHE A 21 6.04 5.37 -6.00
CA PHE A 21 5.99 5.52 -7.46
C PHE A 21 4.55 5.62 -7.99
N THR A 22 3.58 4.90 -7.40
CA THR A 22 2.15 5.03 -7.78
C THR A 22 1.67 6.47 -7.64
N HIS A 23 1.99 7.10 -6.52
CA HIS A 23 1.57 8.49 -6.29
C HIS A 23 2.39 9.51 -7.09
N SER A 24 3.66 9.22 -7.35
CA SER A 24 4.51 10.07 -8.21
C SER A 24 3.98 10.12 -9.64
N MET A 25 3.48 9.01 -10.18
CA MET A 25 2.86 8.98 -11.50
C MET A 25 1.52 9.74 -11.53
N GLY A 26 0.67 9.54 -10.53
CA GLY A 26 -0.64 10.19 -10.48
C GLY A 26 -0.58 11.71 -10.42
N MET A 27 0.43 12.27 -9.76
CA MET A 27 0.60 13.73 -9.63
C MET A 27 1.05 14.42 -10.93
N ILE A 28 1.78 13.72 -11.81
CA ILE A 28 2.35 14.31 -13.01
C ILE A 28 1.46 14.12 -14.23
N THR A 29 0.91 12.92 -14.38
CA THR A 29 0.14 12.58 -15.59
C THR A 29 -1.32 12.95 -15.51
N GLY A 30 -1.89 13.17 -14.31
CA GLY A 30 -3.29 13.52 -14.05
C GLY A 30 -4.32 12.62 -14.74
N THR A 31 -4.12 12.40 -16.03
CA THR A 31 -4.88 11.51 -16.91
C THR A 31 -3.93 10.62 -17.71
N ALA A 32 -4.41 9.47 -18.13
CA ALA A 32 -3.64 8.59 -19.00
C ALA A 32 -3.30 9.29 -20.32
N PRO A 33 -2.06 9.17 -20.84
CA PRO A 33 -1.69 9.73 -22.13
C PRO A 33 -2.59 9.21 -23.27
N ALA A 34 -2.76 9.99 -24.31
CA ALA A 34 -3.58 9.63 -25.47
C ALA A 34 -3.20 8.25 -26.06
N GLY A 35 -4.18 7.51 -26.51
CA GLY A 35 -3.97 6.20 -27.16
C GLY A 35 -3.01 6.31 -28.35
N GLY A 36 -2.19 5.26 -28.59
CA GLY A 36 -1.23 5.20 -29.69
C GLY A 36 0.08 5.95 -29.49
N SER A 37 0.23 6.77 -28.43
CA SER A 37 1.50 7.44 -28.16
C SER A 37 2.53 6.51 -27.50
N PRO A 38 3.84 6.66 -27.77
CA PRO A 38 4.89 5.92 -27.05
C PRO A 38 4.83 6.10 -25.53
N VAL A 39 4.44 7.28 -25.07
CA VAL A 39 4.25 7.61 -23.64
C VAL A 39 3.14 6.75 -23.02
N ARG A 40 2.12 6.35 -23.81
CA ARG A 40 1.05 5.45 -23.34
C ARG A 40 1.58 4.07 -23.00
N VAL A 41 2.48 3.53 -23.79
CA VAL A 41 3.11 2.21 -23.54
C VAL A 41 3.90 2.25 -22.24
N GLU A 42 4.74 3.27 -22.09
CA GLU A 42 5.51 3.48 -20.86
C GLU A 42 4.60 3.64 -19.64
N TYR A 43 3.57 4.47 -19.75
CA TYR A 43 2.57 4.67 -18.70
C TYR A 43 1.90 3.35 -18.31
N ALA A 44 1.41 2.57 -19.28
CA ALA A 44 0.77 1.29 -19.03
C ALA A 44 1.72 0.30 -18.33
N LEU A 45 2.96 0.22 -18.80
CA LEU A 45 4.00 -0.65 -18.22
C LEU A 45 4.30 -0.27 -16.77
N LEU A 46 4.60 0.99 -16.52
CA LEU A 46 4.94 1.47 -15.18
C LEU A 46 3.76 1.32 -14.21
N ARG A 47 2.55 1.69 -14.63
CA ARG A 47 1.34 1.53 -13.81
C ARG A 47 1.08 0.07 -13.46
N THR A 48 1.33 -0.86 -14.37
CA THR A 48 1.20 -2.30 -14.10
C THR A 48 2.25 -2.79 -13.10
N ILE A 49 3.51 -2.34 -13.23
CA ILE A 49 4.59 -2.72 -12.30
C ILE A 49 4.29 -2.24 -10.87
N ILE A 50 3.76 -1.02 -10.72
CA ILE A 50 3.58 -0.39 -9.41
C ILE A 50 2.24 -0.71 -8.75
N SER A 51 1.24 -1.20 -9.51
CA SER A 51 -0.12 -1.45 -9.02
C SER A 51 -0.20 -2.37 -7.78
N PRO A 52 0.62 -3.43 -7.60
CA PRO A 52 0.45 -4.35 -6.47
C PRO A 52 0.88 -3.77 -5.11
N GLY A 53 1.43 -2.54 -5.08
CA GLY A 53 2.06 -1.99 -3.86
C GLY A 53 1.17 -2.00 -2.62
N VAL A 54 -0.05 -1.49 -2.70
CA VAL A 54 -0.97 -1.41 -1.55
C VAL A 54 -1.50 -2.78 -1.14
N HIS A 55 -1.78 -3.65 -2.11
CA HIS A 55 -2.25 -5.01 -1.87
C HIS A 55 -1.22 -5.84 -1.11
N LEU A 56 0.08 -5.67 -1.42
CA LEU A 56 1.17 -6.33 -0.69
C LEU A 56 1.18 -5.97 0.80
N PHE A 57 0.80 -4.74 1.18
CA PHE A 57 0.70 -4.37 2.60
C PHE A 57 -0.48 -5.06 3.30
N PHE A 58 -1.63 -5.20 2.65
CA PHE A 58 -2.76 -5.93 3.23
C PHE A 58 -2.45 -7.42 3.36
N LEU A 59 -1.89 -8.05 2.32
CA LEU A 59 -1.42 -9.44 2.34
C LEU A 59 -0.43 -9.68 3.49
N LEU A 60 0.58 -8.82 3.61
CA LEU A 60 1.58 -8.90 4.66
C LEU A 60 0.98 -8.71 6.06
N SER A 61 0.06 -7.76 6.21
CA SER A 61 -0.60 -7.50 7.49
C SER A 61 -1.43 -8.69 7.95
N GLY A 62 -2.17 -9.32 7.06
CA GLY A 62 -2.92 -10.54 7.35
C GLY A 62 -2.00 -11.71 7.73
N ALA A 63 -0.93 -11.93 6.97
CA ALA A 63 0.08 -12.95 7.25
C ALA A 63 0.73 -12.79 8.63
N LEU A 64 0.93 -11.55 9.07
CA LEU A 64 1.58 -11.23 10.35
C LEU A 64 0.63 -11.23 11.55
N LEU A 65 -0.67 -10.97 11.34
CA LEU A 65 -1.57 -10.65 12.44
C LEU A 65 -2.65 -11.69 12.70
N LEU A 66 -3.17 -12.37 11.67
CA LEU A 66 -4.25 -13.35 11.87
C LEU A 66 -3.84 -14.58 12.64
N GLY A 67 -2.59 -15.00 12.54
CA GLY A 67 -2.06 -16.17 13.28
C GLY A 67 -1.50 -15.86 14.67
N LYS A 68 -1.60 -14.63 15.18
CA LYS A 68 -1.03 -14.28 16.49
C LYS A 68 -1.95 -14.62 17.64
N GLU A 69 -1.43 -15.36 18.60
CA GLU A 69 -2.07 -15.65 19.88
C GLU A 69 -1.64 -14.61 20.92
N GLU A 70 -2.40 -13.53 21.02
CA GLU A 70 -2.20 -12.50 22.04
C GLU A 70 -3.55 -11.97 22.53
N PRO A 71 -3.66 -11.53 23.81
CA PRO A 71 -4.89 -10.94 24.35
C PRO A 71 -5.37 -9.77 23.51
N VAL A 72 -6.69 -9.68 23.30
CA VAL A 72 -7.33 -8.65 22.44
C VAL A 72 -6.93 -7.25 22.85
N TRP A 73 -6.92 -6.95 24.16
CA TRP A 73 -6.47 -5.66 24.68
C TRP A 73 -5.03 -5.33 24.26
N LEU A 74 -4.12 -6.29 24.42
CA LEU A 74 -2.72 -6.10 24.07
C LEU A 74 -2.52 -5.91 22.57
N PHE A 75 -3.32 -6.63 21.76
CA PHE A 75 -3.36 -6.46 20.33
C PHE A 75 -3.72 -5.03 19.94
N TYR A 76 -4.85 -4.50 20.44
CA TYR A 76 -5.29 -3.14 20.14
C TYR A 76 -4.28 -2.09 20.62
N ARG A 77 -3.85 -2.17 21.88
CA ARG A 77 -2.88 -1.22 22.44
C ARG A 77 -1.61 -1.09 21.59
N LYS A 78 -1.05 -2.24 21.15
CA LYS A 78 0.17 -2.26 20.35
C LYS A 78 -0.05 -1.69 18.94
N ARG A 79 -1.15 -2.08 18.29
CA ARG A 79 -1.39 -1.75 16.87
C ARG A 79 -1.91 -0.34 16.69
N LEU A 80 -2.90 0.05 17.49
CA LEU A 80 -3.46 1.40 17.42
C LEU A 80 -2.40 2.45 17.75
N ARG A 81 -1.63 2.27 18.82
CA ARG A 81 -0.57 3.21 19.17
C ARG A 81 0.47 3.35 18.04
N ARG A 82 0.84 2.24 17.41
CA ARG A 82 1.84 2.22 16.34
C ARG A 82 1.38 2.97 15.09
N ILE A 83 0.09 2.97 14.80
CA ILE A 83 -0.46 3.63 13.60
C ILE A 83 -0.98 5.04 13.93
N LEU A 84 -1.78 5.18 14.99
CA LEU A 84 -2.46 6.44 15.27
C LEU A 84 -1.50 7.56 15.64
N VAL A 85 -0.44 7.28 16.40
CA VAL A 85 0.48 8.33 16.83
C VAL A 85 1.20 8.97 15.64
N PRO A 86 1.90 8.21 14.76
CA PRO A 86 2.52 8.82 13.59
C PRO A 86 1.48 9.41 12.62
N PHE A 87 0.31 8.77 12.46
CA PHE A 87 -0.76 9.27 11.61
C PHE A 87 -1.27 10.65 12.05
N LEU A 88 -1.52 10.84 13.34
CA LEU A 88 -1.97 12.14 13.88
C LEU A 88 -0.91 13.22 13.69
N ILE A 89 0.35 12.91 13.94
CA ILE A 89 1.46 13.87 13.80
C ILE A 89 1.61 14.29 12.33
N TRP A 90 1.70 13.32 11.41
CA TRP A 90 1.85 13.63 9.99
C TRP A 90 0.61 14.30 9.39
N SER A 91 -0.58 13.94 9.85
CA SER A 91 -1.83 14.62 9.48
C SER A 91 -1.83 16.09 9.93
N ALA A 92 -1.39 16.37 11.14
CA ALA A 92 -1.27 17.74 11.63
C ALA A 92 -0.23 18.54 10.83
N ILE A 93 0.93 17.96 10.55
CA ILE A 93 1.96 18.61 9.72
C ILE A 93 1.41 18.93 8.34
N LEU A 94 0.78 17.96 7.66
CA LEU A 94 0.22 18.16 6.32
C LEU A 94 -0.91 19.18 6.30
N TYR A 95 -1.78 19.16 7.31
CA TYR A 95 -2.85 20.12 7.48
C TYR A 95 -2.32 21.56 7.61
N VAL A 96 -1.33 21.78 8.48
CA VAL A 96 -0.67 23.08 8.64
C VAL A 96 0.00 23.53 7.35
N LEU A 97 0.76 22.64 6.68
CA LEU A 97 1.42 22.98 5.42
C LEU A 97 0.41 23.34 4.32
N THR A 98 -0.75 22.70 4.29
CA THR A 98 -1.84 23.03 3.36
C THR A 98 -2.44 24.39 3.70
N GLY A 99 -2.69 24.66 4.98
CA GLY A 99 -3.20 25.97 5.45
C GLY A 99 -2.26 27.12 5.10
N LEU A 100 -0.93 26.94 5.27
CA LEU A 100 0.06 27.96 4.92
C LEU A 100 0.12 28.26 3.42
N LYS A 101 -0.27 27.32 2.57
CA LYS A 101 -0.34 27.50 1.11
C LYS A 101 -1.67 28.07 0.63
N THR A 102 -2.68 28.13 1.50
CA THR A 102 -4.05 28.54 1.16
C THR A 102 -4.32 29.93 1.74
N PRO A 103 -4.31 31.04 0.97
CA PRO A 103 -4.48 32.40 1.50
C PRO A 103 -5.80 32.62 2.26
N SER A 104 -6.86 31.90 1.89
CA SER A 104 -8.18 31.95 2.51
C SER A 104 -8.39 30.97 3.66
N PHE A 105 -7.30 30.40 4.20
CA PHE A 105 -7.41 29.40 5.25
C PHE A 105 -7.86 30.02 6.58
N ASP A 106 -8.93 29.46 7.16
CA ASP A 106 -9.48 29.98 8.43
C ASP A 106 -8.76 29.36 9.63
N TRP A 107 -7.75 30.07 10.12
CA TRP A 107 -6.98 29.67 11.29
C TRP A 107 -7.78 29.74 12.61
N LYS A 108 -8.89 30.48 12.66
CA LYS A 108 -9.72 30.61 13.88
C LYS A 108 -10.50 29.33 14.16
N HIS A 109 -10.91 28.61 13.10
CA HIS A 109 -11.67 27.38 13.19
C HIS A 109 -10.83 26.15 12.83
N CYS A 110 -9.50 26.25 12.88
CA CYS A 110 -8.60 25.18 12.43
C CYS A 110 -8.74 23.87 13.22
N LEU A 111 -9.01 23.92 14.53
CA LEU A 111 -9.13 22.69 15.34
C LEU A 111 -10.38 21.87 14.99
N PRO A 112 -11.60 22.43 14.96
CA PRO A 112 -12.77 21.68 14.54
C PRO A 112 -12.68 21.22 13.07
N ASP A 113 -12.16 22.05 12.16
CA ASP A 113 -11.95 21.65 10.75
C ASP A 113 -10.95 20.51 10.63
N PHE A 114 -9.82 20.54 11.34
CA PHE A 114 -8.88 19.45 11.41
C PHE A 114 -9.53 18.16 11.91
N GLY A 115 -10.30 18.24 13.00
CA GLY A 115 -11.02 17.10 13.55
C GLY A 115 -12.02 16.51 12.56
N GLN A 116 -12.80 17.33 11.88
CA GLN A 116 -13.73 16.90 10.85
C GLN A 116 -13.00 16.23 9.68
N LYS A 117 -11.97 16.86 9.14
CA LYS A 117 -11.16 16.30 8.05
C LYS A 117 -10.48 14.99 8.42
N LEU A 118 -10.02 14.88 9.68
CA LEU A 118 -9.44 13.63 10.17
C LEU A 118 -10.47 12.50 10.20
N LEU A 119 -11.72 12.76 10.57
CA LEU A 119 -12.78 11.75 10.62
C LEU A 119 -13.31 11.36 9.23
N THR A 120 -13.24 12.25 8.26
CA THR A 120 -13.82 12.07 6.92
C THR A 120 -12.80 11.75 5.83
N ASN A 121 -11.55 11.40 6.19
CA ASN A 121 -10.43 11.25 5.25
C ASN A 121 -10.19 12.50 4.39
N GLY A 122 -10.48 13.67 4.94
CA GLY A 122 -10.35 14.96 4.24
C GLY A 122 -8.96 15.61 4.37
N ILE A 123 -8.01 15.03 5.09
CA ILE A 123 -6.64 15.56 5.21
C ILE A 123 -5.89 15.36 3.90
N HIS A 124 -5.86 14.14 3.38
CA HIS A 124 -5.26 13.79 2.10
C HIS A 124 -5.84 12.49 1.55
N GLY A 125 -6.15 12.47 0.27
CA GLY A 125 -6.83 11.32 -0.36
C GLY A 125 -6.05 9.99 -0.23
N THR A 126 -4.72 10.04 -0.18
CA THR A 126 -3.91 8.81 -0.02
C THR A 126 -4.07 8.14 1.34
N TYR A 127 -4.58 8.84 2.36
CA TYR A 127 -4.71 8.30 3.72
C TYR A 127 -5.84 7.27 3.88
N TRP A 128 -6.65 7.03 2.84
CA TRP A 128 -7.69 5.99 2.84
C TRP A 128 -7.18 4.62 3.33
N PHE A 129 -5.93 4.27 3.02
CA PHE A 129 -5.31 3.03 3.48
C PHE A 129 -5.24 2.92 5.02
N ILE A 130 -4.98 4.04 5.72
CA ILE A 130 -4.94 4.05 7.19
C ILE A 130 -6.32 3.71 7.76
N TYR A 131 -7.38 4.24 7.19
CA TYR A 131 -8.75 3.94 7.62
C TYR A 131 -9.10 2.48 7.33
N ALA A 132 -8.74 1.97 6.15
CA ALA A 132 -8.94 0.57 5.78
C ALA A 132 -8.19 -0.39 6.73
N ILE A 133 -6.92 -0.14 7.02
CA ILE A 133 -6.14 -1.02 7.89
C ILE A 133 -6.59 -0.93 9.36
N LEU A 134 -7.03 0.25 9.83
CA LEU A 134 -7.62 0.40 11.17
C LEU A 134 -8.94 -0.36 11.27
N GLY A 135 -9.79 -0.31 10.25
CA GLY A 135 -11.02 -1.12 10.17
C GLY A 135 -10.73 -2.62 10.22
N LEU A 136 -9.74 -3.09 9.46
CA LEU A 136 -9.29 -4.48 9.52
C LEU A 136 -8.75 -4.87 10.89
N TYR A 137 -8.00 -3.98 11.55
CA TYR A 137 -7.51 -4.25 12.90
C TYR A 137 -8.65 -4.35 13.91
N LEU A 138 -9.70 -3.53 13.75
CA LEU A 138 -10.87 -3.58 14.63
C LEU A 138 -11.56 -4.95 14.59
N ILE A 139 -11.69 -5.54 13.39
CA ILE A 139 -12.34 -6.85 13.21
C ILE A 139 -11.37 -8.04 13.31
N THR A 140 -10.05 -7.82 13.41
CA THR A 140 -9.03 -8.89 13.44
C THR A 140 -9.28 -9.95 14.51
N PRO A 141 -9.68 -9.64 15.77
CA PRO A 141 -9.97 -10.68 16.75
C PRO A 141 -11.09 -11.64 16.31
N LEU A 142 -12.13 -11.12 15.64
CA LEU A 142 -13.20 -11.93 15.06
C LEU A 142 -12.69 -12.76 13.88
N LEU A 143 -11.89 -12.15 12.99
CA LEU A 143 -11.31 -12.85 11.85
C LEU A 143 -10.39 -14.00 12.29
N ARG A 144 -9.67 -13.85 13.41
CA ARG A 144 -8.85 -14.93 13.99
C ARG A 144 -9.68 -16.17 14.34
N LEU A 145 -10.87 -15.97 14.91
CA LEU A 145 -11.78 -17.09 15.23
C LEU A 145 -12.21 -17.82 13.96
N LEU A 146 -12.60 -17.09 12.93
CA LEU A 146 -13.01 -17.67 11.64
C LEU A 146 -11.85 -18.33 10.90
N CYS A 147 -10.66 -17.73 10.93
CA CYS A 147 -9.48 -18.21 10.24
C CYS A 147 -8.69 -19.27 11.02
N HIS A 148 -9.11 -19.66 12.24
CA HIS A 148 -8.46 -20.71 13.00
C HIS A 148 -8.49 -22.06 12.27
N ALA A 149 -9.62 -22.39 11.64
CA ALA A 149 -9.77 -23.56 10.80
C ALA A 149 -9.55 -23.19 9.31
N LYS A 150 -8.89 -24.07 8.56
CA LYS A 150 -8.65 -23.89 7.11
C LYS A 150 -9.97 -23.65 6.34
N ALA A 151 -11.01 -24.42 6.66
CA ALA A 151 -12.31 -24.28 6.02
C ALA A 151 -12.93 -22.90 6.22
N GLY A 152 -12.95 -22.38 7.45
CA GLY A 152 -13.46 -21.04 7.76
C GLY A 152 -12.67 -19.93 7.08
N CYS A 153 -11.34 -20.02 7.08
CA CYS A 153 -10.47 -19.07 6.39
C CYS A 153 -10.71 -19.09 4.87
N THR A 154 -10.84 -20.30 4.29
CA THR A 154 -11.11 -20.44 2.85
C THR A 154 -12.50 -19.91 2.49
N ALA A 155 -13.52 -20.21 3.30
CA ALA A 155 -14.87 -19.69 3.08
C ALA A 155 -14.91 -18.16 3.13
N LEU A 156 -14.25 -17.56 4.12
CA LEU A 156 -14.17 -16.10 4.24
C LEU A 156 -13.44 -15.46 3.03
N LEU A 157 -12.34 -16.08 2.59
CA LEU A 157 -11.59 -15.62 1.41
C LEU A 157 -12.47 -15.69 0.16
N LEU A 158 -13.12 -16.82 -0.09
CA LEU A 158 -14.01 -17.00 -1.26
C LEU A 158 -15.19 -16.05 -1.22
N LEU A 159 -15.80 -15.84 -0.04
CA LEU A 159 -16.89 -14.88 0.13
C LEU A 159 -16.43 -13.45 -0.17
N SER A 160 -15.29 -13.04 0.35
CA SER A 160 -14.73 -11.69 0.07
C SER A 160 -14.44 -11.49 -1.40
N LEU A 161 -13.88 -12.51 -2.07
CA LEU A 161 -13.63 -12.46 -3.52
C LEU A 161 -14.94 -12.50 -4.34
N ALA A 162 -15.96 -13.26 -3.91
CA ALA A 162 -17.25 -13.28 -4.58
C ALA A 162 -17.97 -11.93 -4.47
N VAL A 163 -17.96 -11.30 -3.29
CA VAL A 163 -18.56 -9.96 -3.10
C VAL A 163 -17.81 -8.92 -3.94
N TYR A 164 -16.48 -8.96 -3.97
CA TYR A 164 -15.70 -8.07 -4.82
C TYR A 164 -15.99 -8.31 -6.31
N GLY A 165 -15.97 -9.57 -6.74
CA GLY A 165 -16.24 -9.96 -8.13
C GLY A 165 -17.69 -9.67 -8.57
N SER A 166 -18.67 -9.69 -7.67
CA SER A 166 -20.06 -9.36 -8.01
C SER A 166 -20.23 -7.91 -8.46
N HIS A 167 -19.54 -6.97 -7.82
CA HIS A 167 -19.54 -5.58 -8.25
C HIS A 167 -18.91 -5.41 -9.64
N LEU A 168 -17.83 -6.16 -9.91
CA LEU A 168 -17.15 -6.10 -11.21
C LEU A 168 -17.99 -6.72 -12.34
N ALA A 169 -18.67 -7.83 -12.06
CA ALA A 169 -19.51 -8.52 -13.04
C ALA A 169 -20.83 -7.79 -13.28
N PHE A 170 -21.36 -7.12 -12.26
CA PHE A 170 -22.63 -6.43 -12.27
C PHE A 170 -22.46 -5.00 -11.71
N PRO A 171 -22.13 -4.00 -12.55
CA PRO A 171 -21.88 -2.62 -12.09
C PRO A 171 -23.06 -1.96 -11.35
N SER A 172 -24.29 -2.52 -11.49
CA SER A 172 -25.47 -2.10 -10.71
C SER A 172 -25.43 -2.54 -9.24
N VAL A 173 -24.59 -3.53 -8.89
CA VAL A 173 -24.38 -3.95 -7.51
C VAL A 173 -23.44 -2.94 -6.83
N PRO A 174 -23.86 -2.31 -5.71
CA PRO A 174 -23.01 -1.36 -5.02
C PRO A 174 -21.69 -2.00 -4.57
N GLU A 175 -20.59 -1.27 -4.72
CA GLU A 175 -19.31 -1.69 -4.17
C GLU A 175 -19.38 -1.72 -2.64
N VAL A 176 -18.94 -2.84 -2.05
CA VAL A 176 -18.74 -2.91 -0.61
C VAL A 176 -17.35 -2.32 -0.30
N PRO A 177 -17.28 -1.16 0.38
CA PRO A 177 -16.02 -0.50 0.64
C PRO A 177 -15.00 -1.43 1.30
N TYR A 178 -13.78 -1.41 0.81
CA TYR A 178 -12.64 -2.16 1.37
C TYR A 178 -12.77 -3.69 1.39
N VAL A 179 -13.73 -4.28 0.67
CA VAL A 179 -13.86 -5.74 0.59
C VAL A 179 -12.65 -6.40 -0.09
N SER A 180 -12.05 -5.74 -1.07
CA SER A 180 -10.79 -6.16 -1.69
C SER A 180 -9.65 -6.21 -0.67
N CYS A 181 -9.58 -5.21 0.23
CA CYS A 181 -8.59 -5.17 1.29
C CYS A 181 -8.77 -6.31 2.30
N LEU A 182 -10.02 -6.70 2.59
CA LEU A 182 -10.33 -7.87 3.41
C LEU A 182 -9.90 -9.17 2.71
N ALA A 183 -10.15 -9.29 1.41
CA ALA A 183 -9.71 -10.45 0.62
C ALA A 183 -8.19 -10.61 0.67
N ASP A 184 -7.43 -9.55 0.42
CA ASP A 184 -5.97 -9.55 0.53
C ASP A 184 -5.49 -9.91 1.93
N TYR A 185 -6.10 -9.31 2.96
CA TYR A 185 -5.72 -9.54 4.35
C TYR A 185 -5.90 -11.02 4.74
N VAL A 186 -7.01 -11.63 4.36
CA VAL A 186 -7.28 -13.06 4.61
C VAL A 186 -6.40 -13.94 3.73
N ALA A 187 -6.20 -13.57 2.45
CA ALA A 187 -5.35 -14.31 1.52
C ALA A 187 -3.90 -14.38 2.01
N GLY A 188 -3.35 -13.27 2.52
CA GLY A 188 -1.99 -13.24 3.04
C GLY A 188 -1.75 -14.26 4.14
N TYR A 189 -2.68 -14.38 5.07
CA TYR A 189 -2.64 -15.43 6.11
C TYR A 189 -2.81 -16.84 5.53
N TRP A 190 -3.78 -17.01 4.62
CA TRP A 190 -4.05 -18.27 3.98
C TRP A 190 -2.83 -18.81 3.23
N PHE A 191 -2.13 -17.95 2.48
CA PHE A 191 -0.92 -18.32 1.73
C PHE A 191 0.23 -18.75 2.65
N VAL A 192 0.38 -18.13 3.81
CA VAL A 192 1.46 -18.49 4.73
C VAL A 192 1.11 -19.72 5.56
N ARG A 193 -0.16 -19.85 5.98
CA ARG A 193 -0.57 -20.87 6.95
C ARG A 193 -0.99 -22.19 6.30
N TYR A 194 -1.69 -22.10 5.15
CA TYR A 194 -2.34 -23.26 4.56
C TYR A 194 -1.80 -23.67 3.20
N LEU A 195 -1.11 -22.78 2.48
CA LEU A 195 -0.49 -23.11 1.22
C LEU A 195 0.87 -23.77 1.45
N ARG A 196 1.01 -25.03 1.05
CA ARG A 196 2.29 -25.75 1.17
C ARG A 196 3.26 -25.28 0.10
N ARG A 197 4.52 -25.04 0.49
CA ARG A 197 5.60 -24.78 -0.46
C ARG A 197 5.84 -26.03 -1.31
N SER A 198 5.67 -25.90 -2.63
CA SER A 198 5.94 -26.96 -3.59
C SER A 198 6.30 -26.36 -4.94
N LYS A 199 7.00 -27.13 -5.79
CA LYS A 199 7.33 -26.67 -7.15
C LYS A 199 6.08 -26.31 -7.96
N PRO A 200 4.99 -27.10 -8.00
CA PRO A 200 3.76 -26.72 -8.71
C PRO A 200 3.17 -25.39 -8.23
N VAL A 201 3.17 -25.12 -6.93
CA VAL A 201 2.65 -23.83 -6.37
C VAL A 201 3.50 -22.67 -6.88
N ILE A 202 4.83 -22.81 -6.90
CA ILE A 202 5.74 -21.76 -7.39
C ILE A 202 5.53 -21.53 -8.89
N ILE A 203 5.41 -22.60 -9.68
CA ILE A 203 5.14 -22.51 -11.12
C ILE A 203 3.78 -21.84 -11.36
N LEU A 204 2.74 -22.28 -10.66
CA LEU A 204 1.41 -21.67 -10.78
C LEU A 204 1.43 -20.19 -10.43
N ALA A 205 2.10 -19.80 -9.33
CA ALA A 205 2.24 -18.40 -8.95
C ALA A 205 2.99 -17.58 -10.02
N ALA A 206 4.04 -18.14 -10.64
CA ALA A 206 4.74 -17.49 -11.73
C ALA A 206 3.85 -17.32 -12.98
N VAL A 207 3.06 -18.33 -13.33
CA VAL A 207 2.09 -18.28 -14.43
C VAL A 207 1.02 -17.21 -14.15
N VAL A 208 0.42 -17.22 -12.95
CA VAL A 208 -0.58 -16.23 -12.55
C VAL A 208 0.01 -14.82 -12.57
N LEU A 209 1.24 -14.63 -12.08
CA LEU A 209 1.94 -13.35 -12.15
C LEU A 209 2.08 -12.85 -13.58
N THR A 210 2.55 -13.72 -14.47
CA THR A 210 2.76 -13.37 -15.89
C THR A 210 1.44 -13.04 -16.59
N LEU A 211 0.42 -13.89 -16.42
CA LEU A 211 -0.89 -13.67 -17.05
C LEU A 211 -1.57 -12.41 -16.50
N SER A 212 -1.55 -12.20 -15.20
CA SER A 212 -2.12 -10.98 -14.58
C SER A 212 -1.38 -9.74 -15.04
N PHE A 213 -0.04 -9.80 -15.14
CA PHE A 213 0.76 -8.70 -15.64
C PHE A 213 0.42 -8.35 -17.08
N LEU A 214 0.36 -9.35 -17.96
CA LEU A 214 0.02 -9.14 -19.37
C LEU A 214 -1.42 -8.60 -19.50
N SER A 215 -2.38 -9.18 -18.78
CA SER A 215 -3.78 -8.73 -18.81
C SER A 215 -3.91 -7.29 -18.35
N GLU A 216 -3.30 -6.92 -17.24
CA GLU A 216 -3.30 -5.57 -16.69
C GLU A 216 -2.61 -4.57 -17.64
N PHE A 217 -1.45 -4.96 -18.19
CA PHE A 217 -0.69 -4.14 -19.13
C PHE A 217 -1.49 -3.86 -20.41
N PHE A 218 -2.01 -4.89 -21.07
CA PHE A 218 -2.77 -4.70 -22.30
C PHE A 218 -4.06 -3.94 -22.07
N GLN A 219 -4.71 -4.15 -20.93
CA GLN A 219 -5.89 -3.41 -20.60
C GLN A 219 -5.61 -1.92 -20.39
N ARG A 220 -4.58 -1.56 -19.62
CA ARG A 220 -4.14 -0.16 -19.45
C ARG A 220 -3.65 0.46 -20.75
N LEU A 221 -3.13 -0.34 -21.66
CA LEU A 221 -2.70 0.09 -22.99
C LEU A 221 -3.89 0.41 -23.89
N LEU A 222 -4.91 -0.45 -23.90
CA LEU A 222 -6.03 -0.42 -24.84
C LEU A 222 -7.26 0.29 -24.32
N THR A 223 -7.47 0.32 -23.00
CA THR A 223 -8.64 0.92 -22.35
C THR A 223 -8.21 1.89 -21.25
N GLU A 224 -9.13 2.73 -20.79
CA GLU A 224 -8.91 3.58 -19.61
C GLU A 224 -9.44 2.94 -18.31
N ASN A 225 -10.04 1.77 -18.42
CA ASN A 225 -10.64 1.07 -17.29
C ASN A 225 -9.59 0.32 -16.47
N ASN A 226 -9.68 0.42 -15.15
CA ASN A 226 -8.87 -0.38 -14.24
C ASN A 226 -9.61 -1.69 -13.96
N PHE A 227 -8.97 -2.81 -14.20
CA PHE A 227 -9.51 -4.13 -13.87
C PHE A 227 -8.76 -4.75 -12.68
N PRO A 228 -9.36 -5.72 -12.00
CA PRO A 228 -8.90 -6.24 -10.70
C PRO A 228 -7.69 -7.17 -10.78
N PHE A 229 -6.99 -7.22 -11.90
CA PHE A 229 -5.81 -8.09 -12.05
C PHE A 229 -4.67 -7.70 -11.11
N GLU A 230 -4.64 -6.47 -10.60
CA GLU A 230 -3.67 -6.02 -9.60
C GLU A 230 -3.72 -6.83 -8.30
N ILE A 231 -4.91 -7.32 -7.88
CA ILE A 231 -5.04 -8.23 -6.73
C ILE A 231 -4.34 -9.56 -7.00
N LEU A 232 -4.57 -10.15 -8.18
CA LEU A 232 -3.93 -11.40 -8.57
C LEU A 232 -2.42 -11.22 -8.76
N LEU A 233 -1.99 -10.09 -9.32
CA LEU A 233 -0.61 -9.73 -9.49
C LEU A 233 0.10 -9.64 -8.12
N ALA A 234 -0.50 -8.95 -7.15
CA ALA A 234 0.02 -8.82 -5.80
C ALA A 234 0.05 -10.17 -5.06
N ALA A 235 -1.03 -10.96 -5.15
CA ALA A 235 -1.12 -12.28 -4.53
C ALA A 235 -0.03 -13.22 -5.07
N ALA A 236 0.16 -13.27 -6.39
CA ALA A 236 1.17 -14.11 -7.02
C ALA A 236 2.60 -13.65 -6.66
N LEU A 237 2.87 -12.35 -6.67
CA LEU A 237 4.14 -11.78 -6.24
C LEU A 237 4.44 -12.10 -4.77
N PHE A 238 3.45 -11.94 -3.90
CA PHE A 238 3.57 -12.28 -2.47
C PHE A 238 3.91 -13.76 -2.28
N VAL A 239 3.19 -14.68 -2.95
CA VAL A 239 3.44 -16.13 -2.89
C VAL A 239 4.84 -16.45 -3.38
N LEU A 240 5.29 -15.85 -4.49
CA LEU A 240 6.65 -16.06 -5.00
C LEU A 240 7.71 -15.60 -4.00
N ILE A 241 7.57 -14.43 -3.39
CA ILE A 241 8.55 -13.95 -2.41
C ILE A 241 8.57 -14.87 -1.19
N VAL A 242 7.40 -15.19 -0.63
CA VAL A 242 7.33 -15.97 0.61
C VAL A 242 7.77 -17.41 0.43
N HIS A 243 7.44 -18.04 -0.72
CA HIS A 243 7.70 -19.46 -0.94
C HIS A 243 8.95 -19.76 -1.78
N SER A 244 9.46 -18.83 -2.61
CA SER A 244 10.60 -19.11 -3.49
C SER A 244 11.88 -18.48 -3.00
N VAL A 245 11.82 -17.26 -2.49
CA VAL A 245 13.04 -16.54 -2.07
C VAL A 245 13.60 -17.21 -0.81
N ARG A 246 14.86 -17.62 -0.86
CA ARG A 246 15.63 -18.01 0.33
C ARG A 246 15.84 -16.75 1.16
N ALA A 247 15.87 -16.88 2.52
CA ALA A 247 16.00 -15.74 3.43
C ALA A 247 17.00 -14.68 2.91
N PRO A 248 16.54 -13.55 2.33
CA PRO A 248 17.44 -12.62 1.66
C PRO A 248 18.27 -11.87 2.70
N LYS A 249 19.57 -11.69 2.42
CA LYS A 249 20.39 -10.74 3.16
C LYS A 249 20.08 -9.33 2.61
N LEU A 250 19.19 -8.62 3.27
CA LEU A 250 18.84 -7.26 2.87
C LEU A 250 19.94 -6.29 3.28
N SER A 251 20.27 -5.34 2.40
CA SER A 251 21.17 -4.25 2.76
C SER A 251 20.56 -3.38 3.87
N PRO A 252 21.37 -2.67 4.69
CA PRO A 252 20.86 -1.77 5.71
C PRO A 252 19.87 -0.73 5.17
N ALA A 253 20.08 -0.24 3.94
CA ALA A 253 19.17 0.68 3.27
C ALA A 253 17.79 0.06 3.02
N PHE A 254 17.75 -1.15 2.52
CA PHE A 254 16.51 -1.89 2.29
C PHE A 254 15.77 -2.22 3.60
N GLN A 255 16.52 -2.55 4.64
CA GLN A 255 15.94 -2.76 5.97
C GLN A 255 15.32 -1.47 6.54
N LEU A 256 15.99 -0.33 6.35
CA LEU A 256 15.46 0.97 6.78
C LEU A 256 14.13 1.29 6.11
N LEU A 257 14.01 1.08 4.78
CA LEU A 257 12.76 1.27 4.05
C LEU A 257 11.62 0.41 4.62
N GLY A 258 11.90 -0.86 4.91
CA GLY A 258 10.91 -1.77 5.50
C GLY A 258 10.52 -1.35 6.92
N ASP A 259 11.49 -0.95 7.75
CA ASP A 259 11.25 -0.56 9.15
C ASP A 259 10.45 0.75 9.25
N CYS A 260 10.75 1.71 8.37
CA CYS A 260 10.14 3.04 8.36
C CYS A 260 9.03 3.18 7.30
N SER A 261 8.51 2.07 6.78
CA SER A 261 7.52 2.09 5.69
C SER A 261 6.26 2.88 6.01
N LEU A 262 5.82 2.89 7.27
CA LEU A 262 4.66 3.69 7.70
C LEU A 262 4.97 5.19 7.69
N GLY A 263 6.13 5.59 8.19
CA GLY A 263 6.56 6.98 8.17
C GLY A 263 6.68 7.51 6.74
N ILE A 264 7.35 6.74 5.86
CA ILE A 264 7.45 7.05 4.43
C ILE A 264 6.05 7.18 3.81
N TYR A 265 5.15 6.23 4.11
CA TYR A 265 3.78 6.28 3.62
C TYR A 265 3.04 7.54 4.07
N LEU A 266 3.24 8.02 5.28
CA LEU A 266 2.53 9.19 5.81
C LEU A 266 3.12 10.52 5.33
N SER A 267 4.41 10.57 5.02
CA SER A 267 5.12 11.81 4.65
C SER A 267 5.32 12.00 3.15
N HIS A 268 5.32 10.91 2.34
CA HIS A 268 5.69 10.96 0.92
C HIS A 268 4.92 12.01 0.09
N CYS A 269 3.65 12.26 0.41
CA CYS A 269 2.82 13.23 -0.31
C CYS A 269 3.38 14.66 -0.24
N ILE A 270 4.07 15.00 0.87
CA ILE A 270 4.71 16.31 1.05
C ILE A 270 5.82 16.47 0.02
N PHE A 271 6.68 15.46 -0.10
CA PHE A 271 7.84 15.48 -0.98
C PHE A 271 7.45 15.28 -2.44
N ILE A 272 6.48 14.42 -2.74
CA ILE A 272 5.91 14.29 -4.08
C ILE A 272 5.41 15.65 -4.57
N SER A 273 4.66 16.37 -3.74
CA SER A 273 4.14 17.70 -4.11
C SER A 273 5.28 18.70 -4.39
N ALA A 274 6.35 18.68 -3.59
CA ALA A 274 7.50 19.54 -3.78
C ALA A 274 8.26 19.20 -5.07
N PHE A 275 8.56 17.92 -5.32
CA PHE A 275 9.27 17.49 -6.52
C PHE A 275 8.43 17.65 -7.80
N THR A 276 7.10 17.50 -7.72
CA THR A 276 6.19 17.78 -8.84
C THR A 276 6.26 19.26 -9.25
N LEU A 277 6.28 20.16 -8.25
CA LEU A 277 6.46 21.59 -8.53
C LEU A 277 7.82 21.89 -9.21
N ILE A 278 8.89 21.26 -8.72
CA ILE A 278 10.23 21.39 -9.31
C ILE A 278 10.24 20.85 -10.74
N ALA A 279 9.71 19.65 -10.97
CA ALA A 279 9.62 19.03 -12.28
C ALA A 279 8.85 19.92 -13.30
N GLY A 280 7.74 20.51 -12.84
CA GLY A 280 6.97 21.46 -13.66
C GLY A 280 7.76 22.72 -14.02
N ARG A 281 8.51 23.31 -13.06
CA ARG A 281 9.36 24.48 -13.32
C ARG A 281 10.54 24.16 -14.25
N LEU A 282 11.04 22.94 -14.21
CA LEU A 282 12.12 22.49 -15.10
C LEU A 282 11.61 22.07 -16.48
N GLY A 283 10.30 22.07 -16.72
CA GLY A 283 9.70 21.62 -17.98
C GLY A 283 9.98 20.15 -18.29
N MET A 284 10.02 19.30 -17.23
CA MET A 284 10.38 17.89 -17.42
C MET A 284 9.34 17.16 -18.28
N PRO A 285 9.77 16.35 -19.25
CA PRO A 285 8.85 15.57 -20.10
C PRO A 285 8.07 14.55 -19.26
N ALA A 286 6.83 14.24 -19.70
CA ALA A 286 5.93 13.32 -19.02
C ALA A 286 6.54 11.94 -18.74
N ALA A 287 7.43 11.46 -19.62
CA ALA A 287 8.16 10.20 -19.44
C ALA A 287 9.19 10.25 -18.30
N ALA A 288 9.92 11.35 -18.15
CA ALA A 288 10.98 11.48 -17.14
C ALA A 288 10.49 11.99 -15.78
N GLY A 289 9.40 12.78 -15.79
CA GLY A 289 8.83 13.42 -14.60
C GLY A 289 8.55 12.46 -13.44
N PRO A 290 7.81 11.35 -13.66
CA PRO A 290 7.51 10.39 -12.58
C PRO A 290 8.74 9.79 -11.93
N PHE A 291 9.78 9.49 -12.70
CA PHE A 291 11.06 8.97 -12.18
C PHE A 291 11.78 10.04 -11.35
N PHE A 292 11.85 11.25 -11.84
CA PHE A 292 12.46 12.37 -11.09
C PHE A 292 11.74 12.60 -9.77
N VAL A 293 10.41 12.66 -9.77
CA VAL A 293 9.60 12.85 -8.56
C VAL A 293 9.74 11.65 -7.62
N GLY A 294 9.64 10.43 -8.13
CA GLY A 294 9.73 9.22 -7.34
C GLY A 294 11.11 9.05 -6.69
N LEU A 295 12.18 9.16 -7.47
CA LEU A 295 13.55 9.01 -6.98
C LEU A 295 13.93 10.15 -6.02
N GLY A 296 13.55 11.40 -6.35
CA GLY A 296 13.78 12.55 -5.48
C GLY A 296 13.05 12.40 -4.14
N THR A 297 11.79 12.00 -4.18
CA THR A 297 11.02 11.68 -2.96
C THR A 297 11.70 10.59 -2.15
N PHE A 298 12.12 9.49 -2.76
CA PHE A 298 12.84 8.42 -2.06
C PHE A 298 14.14 8.88 -1.43
N ALA A 299 14.93 9.68 -2.14
CA ALA A 299 16.19 10.17 -1.61
C ALA A 299 15.99 11.01 -0.33
N VAL A 300 15.03 11.94 -0.35
CA VAL A 300 14.70 12.76 0.81
C VAL A 300 14.09 11.94 1.93
N GLU A 301 13.15 11.06 1.63
CA GLU A 301 12.53 10.16 2.62
C GLU A 301 13.54 9.26 3.29
N TRP A 302 14.47 8.70 2.53
CA TRP A 302 15.52 7.87 3.07
C TRP A 302 16.43 8.65 4.04
N CYS A 303 16.83 9.86 3.66
CA CYS A 303 17.60 10.76 4.54
C CYS A 303 16.81 11.14 5.79
N LEU A 304 15.52 11.47 5.64
CA LEU A 304 14.64 11.81 6.76
C LEU A 304 14.50 10.65 7.74
N MET A 305 14.20 9.45 7.24
CA MET A 305 14.04 8.26 8.08
C MET A 305 15.36 7.85 8.77
N ALA A 306 16.48 7.99 8.07
CA ALA A 306 17.81 7.77 8.67
C ALA A 306 18.09 8.76 9.80
N LEU A 307 17.73 10.04 9.60
CA LEU A 307 17.85 11.08 10.63
C LEU A 307 16.93 10.80 11.82
N LEU A 308 15.65 10.51 11.59
CA LEU A 308 14.70 10.18 12.65
C LEU A 308 15.16 8.96 13.47
N ARG A 309 15.72 7.95 12.81
CA ARG A 309 16.32 6.79 13.48
C ARG A 309 17.51 7.16 14.35
N LYS A 310 18.42 8.02 13.83
CA LYS A 310 19.55 8.53 14.61
C LYS A 310 19.12 9.33 15.83
N LEU A 311 18.03 10.10 15.71
CA LEU A 311 17.41 10.87 16.80
C LEU A 311 16.50 10.03 17.71
N LYS A 312 16.33 8.72 17.45
CA LYS A 312 15.41 7.80 18.14
C LYS A 312 13.94 8.20 18.07
N LEU A 313 13.57 9.01 17.10
CA LEU A 313 12.20 9.46 16.83
C LEU A 313 11.44 8.52 15.87
N ASP A 314 12.14 7.55 15.25
CA ASP A 314 11.57 6.50 14.40
C ASP A 314 10.47 5.69 15.11
N ARG A 315 10.56 5.53 16.43
CA ARG A 315 9.53 4.84 17.23
C ARG A 315 8.19 5.59 17.32
N VAL A 316 8.20 6.87 16.99
CA VAL A 316 7.04 7.77 17.09
C VAL A 316 6.56 8.23 15.72
N LEU A 317 7.46 8.36 14.74
CA LEU A 317 7.19 9.00 13.45
C LEU A 317 7.31 8.07 12.24
N ALA A 318 7.83 6.84 12.43
CA ALA A 318 8.08 5.91 11.32
C ALA A 318 7.41 4.53 11.48
#